data_4f91c462e33575c97678932951de642d
#
_entry.id   4f91c462e33575c97678932951de642d
#
_cell.length_a   1.000
_cell.length_b   1.000
_cell.length_c   1.000
_cell.angle_alpha   90.00
_cell.angle_beta   90.00
_cell.angle_gamma   90.00
#
_symmetry.space_group_name_H-M   'P 1'
#
loop_
_entity.id
_entity.type
_entity.pdbx_description
1 polymer ?
#
loop_
_entity_poly.entity_id
_entity_poly.type
_entity_poly.pdbx_seq_one_letter_code
_entity_poly.pdbx_strand_id
1 'polypeptide(L)'
;NFIHGYHGNPVADLAAKARATPFFIDQESWQLLEQGGVEPEDFEIDDVFDDLEMLADSAAEEADGDPSVSLLDVIEMLDPALLQEPIGNWALTDTYEGEYGAPLAQLSALHLDAGEAFDGPDVVLREGYDLLVKFLGQGLDIRLGQPVRRIRHRPDGVTVETDAGTVEADHCIVTVPLGVLKAEAITFEPALPDGHRKAIAAIGFGQLAKVSVAFDKPFWPEDVHF
;
A
#
# COMPACT_ATOMS: atom_id res chain seq x y z
N ASN A 1 6.89 -6.34 -5.15
CA ASN A 1 5.58 -6.55 -4.51
C ASN A 1 5.67 -7.73 -3.56
N PHE A 2 5.18 -7.55 -2.35
CA PHE A 2 5.17 -8.56 -1.29
C PHE A 2 3.81 -9.24 -1.19
N ILE A 3 3.78 -10.45 -0.64
CA ILE A 3 2.63 -11.04 0.03
C ILE A 3 2.90 -10.81 1.52
N HIS A 4 2.22 -9.85 2.13
CA HIS A 4 2.38 -9.52 3.54
C HIS A 4 1.64 -10.54 4.39
N GLY A 5 2.39 -11.25 5.25
CA GLY A 5 1.89 -12.39 6.02
C GLY A 5 1.47 -13.57 5.13
N TYR A 6 2.22 -14.64 5.15
CA TYR A 6 2.01 -15.78 4.23
C TYR A 6 0.92 -16.73 4.71
N HIS A 7 0.72 -16.86 6.02
CA HIS A 7 -0.15 -17.90 6.59
C HIS A 7 -1.64 -17.51 6.47
N GLY A 8 -2.41 -18.34 5.75
CA GLY A 8 -3.84 -18.11 5.55
C GLY A 8 -4.15 -16.98 4.54
N ASN A 9 -3.13 -16.39 3.93
CA ASN A 9 -3.30 -15.33 2.96
C ASN A 9 -3.84 -15.89 1.62
N PRO A 10 -4.98 -15.41 1.11
CA PRO A 10 -5.55 -15.92 -0.14
C PRO A 10 -4.66 -15.67 -1.37
N VAL A 11 -3.78 -14.67 -1.32
CA VAL A 11 -2.79 -14.42 -2.40
C VAL A 11 -1.70 -15.50 -2.38
N ALA A 12 -1.31 -16.00 -1.19
CA ALA A 12 -0.39 -17.14 -1.06
C ALA A 12 -1.00 -18.41 -1.69
N ASP A 13 -2.29 -18.67 -1.43
CA ASP A 13 -3.01 -19.79 -2.05
C ASP A 13 -3.09 -19.65 -3.58
N LEU A 14 -3.30 -18.42 -4.07
CA LEU A 14 -3.30 -18.12 -5.50
C LEU A 14 -1.92 -18.36 -6.11
N ALA A 15 -0.85 -17.93 -5.44
CA ALA A 15 0.53 -18.14 -5.87
C ALA A 15 0.86 -19.65 -5.97
N ALA A 16 0.43 -20.44 -4.98
CA ALA A 16 0.58 -21.90 -5.02
C ALA A 16 -0.17 -22.54 -6.22
N LYS A 17 -1.42 -22.11 -6.49
CA LYS A 17 -2.19 -22.55 -7.67
C LYS A 17 -1.54 -22.17 -9.00
N ALA A 18 -0.95 -20.98 -9.06
CA ALA A 18 -0.19 -20.48 -10.21
C ALA A 18 1.20 -21.14 -10.35
N ARG A 19 1.62 -21.97 -9.37
CA ARG A 19 2.95 -22.60 -9.26
C ARG A 19 4.09 -21.58 -9.19
N ALA A 20 3.84 -20.46 -8.53
CA ALA A 20 4.87 -19.48 -8.22
C ALA A 20 5.84 -20.03 -7.16
N THR A 21 7.09 -19.58 -7.21
CA THR A 21 8.12 -19.95 -6.24
C THR A 21 8.24 -18.84 -5.20
N PRO A 22 7.76 -19.06 -3.95
CA PRO A 22 7.90 -18.06 -2.91
C PRO A 22 9.36 -17.92 -2.48
N PHE A 23 9.79 -16.70 -2.25
CA PHE A 23 11.05 -16.38 -1.58
C PHE A 23 10.69 -15.64 -0.30
N PHE A 24 10.95 -16.29 0.82
CA PHE A 24 10.67 -15.77 2.16
C PHE A 24 11.71 -14.71 2.51
N ILE A 25 11.22 -13.58 2.97
CA ILE A 25 12.05 -12.47 3.44
C ILE A 25 12.38 -12.74 4.90
N ASP A 26 13.65 -12.70 5.21
CA ASP A 26 14.12 -12.71 6.59
C ASP A 26 14.07 -11.26 7.11
N GLN A 27 13.06 -10.95 7.88
CA GLN A 27 12.82 -9.62 8.41
C GLN A 27 13.81 -9.23 9.52
N GLU A 28 14.58 -10.19 10.03
CA GLU A 28 15.63 -9.92 11.03
C GLU A 28 17.01 -9.64 10.39
N SER A 29 17.16 -9.88 9.08
CA SER A 29 18.42 -9.72 8.35
C SER A 29 18.57 -8.31 7.74
N TRP A 30 18.51 -7.29 8.54
CA TRP A 30 18.71 -5.90 8.15
C TRP A 30 19.85 -5.24 8.94
N GLN A 31 20.39 -4.16 8.41
CA GLN A 31 21.42 -3.38 9.06
C GLN A 31 21.11 -1.89 8.90
N LEU A 32 20.97 -1.20 10.02
CA LEU A 32 20.85 0.26 10.03
C LEU A 32 22.24 0.88 10.17
N LEU A 33 22.55 1.82 9.29
CA LEU A 33 23.80 2.59 9.34
C LEU A 33 23.48 4.07 9.40
N GLU A 34 23.99 4.73 10.42
CA GLU A 34 23.98 6.18 10.49
C GLU A 34 24.96 6.82 9.51
N GLN A 35 24.91 8.15 9.40
CA GLN A 35 25.84 8.91 8.59
C GLN A 35 27.29 8.66 9.01
N GLY A 36 28.08 8.10 8.08
CA GLY A 36 29.47 7.72 8.33
C GLY A 36 29.68 6.21 8.50
N GLY A 37 28.61 5.41 8.39
CA GLY A 37 28.67 3.94 8.45
C GLY A 37 28.84 3.41 9.89
N VAL A 38 28.31 4.11 10.86
CA VAL A 38 28.27 3.70 12.26
C VAL A 38 26.93 2.98 12.51
N GLU A 39 26.98 1.83 13.15
CA GLU A 39 25.77 1.14 13.62
C GLU A 39 25.32 1.80 14.93
N PRO A 40 24.04 2.16 15.08
CA PRO A 40 23.49 2.54 16.38
C PRO A 40 23.51 1.33 17.34
N GLU A 41 23.44 1.61 18.63
CA GLU A 41 23.34 0.54 19.63
C GLU A 41 21.94 -0.09 19.57
N ASP A 42 21.83 -1.41 19.73
CA ASP A 42 20.55 -2.17 19.61
C ASP A 42 19.44 -1.55 20.48
N PHE A 43 19.76 -1.11 21.71
CA PHE A 43 18.77 -0.52 22.61
C PHE A 43 18.22 0.83 22.12
N GLU A 44 18.96 1.60 21.33
CA GLU A 44 18.48 2.86 20.75
C GLU A 44 17.42 2.60 19.67
N ILE A 45 17.55 1.48 18.99
CA ILE A 45 16.58 1.04 17.98
C ILE A 45 15.33 0.47 18.65
N ASP A 46 15.52 -0.39 19.67
CA ASP A 46 14.42 -0.99 20.42
C ASP A 46 13.57 0.08 21.09
N ASP A 47 14.18 1.08 21.72
CA ASP A 47 13.48 2.20 22.38
C ASP A 47 12.59 2.97 21.37
N VAL A 48 13.08 3.20 20.15
CA VAL A 48 12.31 3.91 19.10
C VAL A 48 11.12 3.06 18.62
N PHE A 49 11.28 1.75 18.45
CA PHE A 49 10.15 0.89 18.07
C PHE A 49 9.10 0.76 19.16
N ASP A 50 9.51 0.73 20.44
CA ASP A 50 8.60 0.79 21.60
C ASP A 50 7.80 2.11 21.59
N ASP A 51 8.44 3.24 21.30
CA ASP A 51 7.79 4.54 21.16
C ASP A 51 6.78 4.56 19.99
N LEU A 52 7.10 3.91 18.85
CA LEU A 52 6.18 3.80 17.72
C LEU A 52 4.96 2.92 18.04
N GLU A 53 5.13 1.83 18.81
CA GLU A 53 4.02 1.00 19.26
C GLU A 53 3.08 1.79 20.20
N MET A 54 3.64 2.52 21.18
CA MET A 54 2.85 3.40 22.05
C MET A 54 2.14 4.51 21.27
N LEU A 55 2.79 5.07 20.25
CA LEU A 55 2.20 6.08 19.36
C LEU A 55 1.00 5.49 18.60
N ALA A 56 1.15 4.30 18.01
CA ALA A 56 0.09 3.63 17.27
C ALA A 56 -1.14 3.37 18.16
N ASP A 57 -0.91 2.84 19.37
CA ASP A 57 -1.96 2.56 20.34
C ASP A 57 -2.72 3.82 20.78
N SER A 58 -2.01 4.95 20.89
CA SER A 58 -2.58 6.22 21.38
C SER A 58 -3.20 7.06 20.27
N ALA A 59 -2.81 6.88 19.01
CA ALA A 59 -3.14 7.79 17.92
C ALA A 59 -4.65 8.00 17.73
N ALA A 60 -5.43 6.92 17.78
CA ALA A 60 -6.88 6.99 17.61
C ALA A 60 -7.59 7.63 18.82
N GLU A 61 -7.05 7.45 20.04
CA GLU A 61 -7.57 8.07 21.27
C GLU A 61 -7.32 9.57 21.26
N GLU A 62 -6.10 9.99 20.91
CA GLU A 62 -5.71 11.40 20.82
C GLU A 62 -6.44 12.16 19.71
N ALA A 63 -6.83 11.48 18.64
CA ALA A 63 -7.66 12.06 17.60
C ALA A 63 -9.10 12.37 18.07
N ASP A 64 -9.57 11.79 19.20
CA ASP A 64 -10.89 12.01 19.81
C ASP A 64 -12.06 11.98 18.79
N GLY A 65 -11.98 11.06 17.82
CA GLY A 65 -12.99 10.92 16.76
C GLY A 65 -12.92 11.99 15.66
N ASP A 66 -11.97 12.90 15.68
CA ASP A 66 -11.75 13.90 14.63
C ASP A 66 -10.89 13.33 13.48
N PRO A 67 -11.46 13.06 12.29
CA PRO A 67 -10.71 12.53 11.17
C PRO A 67 -9.73 13.53 10.54
N SER A 68 -9.74 14.79 10.95
CA SER A 68 -8.80 15.81 10.46
C SER A 68 -7.48 15.85 11.22
N VAL A 69 -7.40 15.18 12.38
CA VAL A 69 -6.16 15.05 13.14
C VAL A 69 -5.21 14.11 12.39
N SER A 70 -4.04 14.62 12.05
CA SER A 70 -3.00 13.84 11.37
C SER A 70 -2.10 13.10 12.36
N LEU A 71 -1.39 12.09 11.86
CA LEU A 71 -0.38 11.41 12.67
C LEU A 71 0.73 12.38 13.10
N LEU A 72 1.09 13.35 12.25
CA LEU A 72 2.05 14.39 12.60
C LEU A 72 1.59 15.19 13.83
N ASP A 73 0.30 15.61 13.86
CA ASP A 73 -0.23 16.38 15.00
C ASP A 73 -0.11 15.59 16.32
N VAL A 74 -0.36 14.28 16.27
CA VAL A 74 -0.22 13.41 17.46
C VAL A 74 1.23 13.25 17.87
N ILE A 75 2.17 13.05 16.92
CA ILE A 75 3.61 12.97 17.22
C ILE A 75 4.11 14.28 17.85
N GLU A 76 3.75 15.42 17.26
CA GLU A 76 4.13 16.74 17.80
C GLU A 76 3.62 16.97 19.24
N MET A 77 2.50 16.34 19.59
CA MET A 77 1.90 16.44 20.93
C MET A 77 2.53 15.48 21.93
N LEU A 78 2.76 14.23 21.55
CA LEU A 78 3.19 13.17 22.46
C LEU A 78 4.71 13.07 22.55
N ASP A 79 5.40 13.02 21.42
CA ASP A 79 6.84 12.89 21.34
C ASP A 79 7.45 13.58 20.10
N PRO A 80 7.64 14.89 20.17
CA PRO A 80 8.24 15.64 19.07
C PRO A 80 9.73 15.32 18.84
N ALA A 81 10.41 14.59 19.77
CA ALA A 81 11.80 14.20 19.60
C ALA A 81 11.97 13.20 18.45
N LEU A 82 11.02 12.28 18.25
CA LEU A 82 11.01 11.33 17.14
C LEU A 82 11.18 11.99 15.77
N LEU A 83 10.67 13.21 15.58
CA LEU A 83 10.81 13.95 14.31
C LEU A 83 12.21 14.54 14.10
N GLN A 84 13.00 14.70 15.16
CA GLN A 84 14.28 15.39 15.12
C GLN A 84 15.47 14.45 15.21
N GLU A 85 15.29 13.31 15.85
CA GLU A 85 16.32 12.29 15.99
C GLU A 85 16.43 11.46 14.72
N PRO A 86 17.66 11.19 14.21
CA PRO A 86 17.84 10.47 12.95
C PRO A 86 17.15 9.10 12.91
N ILE A 87 17.27 8.31 13.98
CA ILE A 87 16.67 6.97 14.08
C ILE A 87 15.14 7.08 14.14
N GLY A 88 14.61 7.98 14.97
CA GLY A 88 13.16 8.23 15.06
C GLY A 88 12.55 8.67 13.74
N ASN A 89 13.19 9.62 13.05
CA ASN A 89 12.72 10.08 11.75
C ASN A 89 12.78 8.97 10.67
N TRP A 90 13.83 8.14 10.68
CA TRP A 90 13.92 6.98 9.81
C TRP A 90 12.79 5.98 10.12
N ALA A 91 12.58 5.62 11.37
CA ALA A 91 11.57 4.66 11.79
C ALA A 91 10.15 5.13 11.44
N LEU A 92 9.83 6.41 11.67
CA LEU A 92 8.55 7.00 11.23
C LEU A 92 8.36 6.96 9.72
N THR A 93 9.43 7.22 8.96
CA THR A 93 9.38 7.17 7.49
C THR A 93 9.20 5.76 6.99
N ASP A 94 9.91 4.79 7.55
CA ASP A 94 9.82 3.37 7.15
C ASP A 94 8.46 2.78 7.53
N THR A 95 8.05 2.93 8.79
CA THR A 95 6.84 2.31 9.34
C THR A 95 5.56 2.93 8.79
N TYR A 96 5.49 4.26 8.62
CA TYR A 96 4.24 4.92 8.25
C TYR A 96 4.25 5.55 6.86
N GLU A 97 5.23 6.40 6.53
CA GLU A 97 5.21 7.09 5.23
C GLU A 97 5.47 6.12 4.07
N GLY A 98 6.38 5.15 4.26
CA GLY A 98 6.69 4.10 3.29
C GLY A 98 5.52 3.16 3.06
N GLU A 99 4.87 2.72 4.12
CA GLU A 99 3.73 1.80 4.06
C GLU A 99 2.50 2.45 3.40
N TYR A 100 2.13 3.65 3.83
CA TYR A 100 0.93 4.33 3.34
C TYR A 100 1.17 5.21 2.10
N GLY A 101 2.42 5.44 1.72
CA GLY A 101 2.79 6.26 0.56
C GLY A 101 2.38 7.73 0.68
N ALA A 102 2.34 8.27 1.89
CA ALA A 102 1.94 9.65 2.17
C ALA A 102 2.72 10.23 3.36
N PRO A 103 2.98 11.57 3.39
CA PRO A 103 3.61 12.22 4.53
C PRO A 103 2.76 12.09 5.80
N LEU A 104 3.39 12.06 6.99
CA LEU A 104 2.73 11.99 8.30
C LEU A 104 1.58 12.99 8.45
N ALA A 105 1.72 14.20 7.91
CA ALA A 105 0.70 15.26 7.92
C ALA A 105 -0.56 14.94 7.08
N GLN A 106 -0.54 13.88 6.29
CA GLN A 106 -1.67 13.44 5.46
C GLN A 106 -2.23 12.08 5.90
N LEU A 107 -1.60 11.44 6.86
CA LEU A 107 -2.07 10.20 7.47
C LEU A 107 -3.06 10.52 8.59
N SER A 108 -4.20 9.87 8.60
CA SER A 108 -5.20 10.07 9.65
C SER A 108 -4.80 9.29 10.91
N ALA A 109 -4.63 9.97 12.03
CA ALA A 109 -4.37 9.33 13.31
C ALA A 109 -5.52 8.41 13.74
N LEU A 110 -6.77 8.78 13.43
CA LEU A 110 -7.97 8.02 13.77
C LEU A 110 -8.05 6.65 13.09
N HIS A 111 -7.41 6.48 11.93
CA HIS A 111 -7.55 5.28 11.09
C HIS A 111 -6.19 4.64 10.77
N LEU A 112 -5.19 4.89 11.59
CA LEU A 112 -3.82 4.45 11.33
C LEU A 112 -3.69 2.93 11.19
N ASP A 113 -4.38 2.16 12.02
CA ASP A 113 -4.35 0.70 12.04
C ASP A 113 -5.76 0.10 11.82
N ALA A 114 -6.44 0.54 10.76
CA ALA A 114 -7.78 0.06 10.44
C ALA A 114 -7.82 -1.28 9.69
N GLY A 115 -6.68 -1.88 9.38
CA GLY A 115 -6.54 -3.10 8.59
C GLY A 115 -6.38 -4.36 9.45
N GLU A 116 -6.71 -5.53 8.85
CA GLU A 116 -6.33 -6.84 9.39
C GLU A 116 -5.09 -7.34 8.65
N ALA A 117 -4.07 -7.80 9.37
CA ALA A 117 -2.88 -8.41 8.83
C ALA A 117 -2.97 -9.95 8.85
N PHE A 118 -2.32 -10.61 7.89
CA PHE A 118 -2.13 -12.06 7.92
C PHE A 118 -0.85 -12.41 8.67
N ASP A 119 -0.85 -13.55 9.34
CA ASP A 119 0.32 -14.02 10.08
C ASP A 119 1.44 -14.57 9.17
N GLY A 120 2.64 -14.62 9.72
CA GLY A 120 3.81 -15.26 9.12
C GLY A 120 4.67 -14.29 8.30
N PRO A 121 5.77 -14.81 7.71
CA PRO A 121 6.74 -13.98 7.04
C PRO A 121 6.20 -13.35 5.74
N ASP A 122 6.79 -12.25 5.36
CA ASP A 122 6.59 -11.63 4.05
C ASP A 122 7.28 -12.42 2.95
N VAL A 123 6.68 -12.42 1.78
CA VAL A 123 7.14 -13.22 0.66
C VAL A 123 7.13 -12.41 -0.63
N VAL A 124 8.17 -12.57 -1.44
CA VAL A 124 8.18 -12.16 -2.84
C VAL A 124 8.11 -13.39 -3.74
N LEU A 125 7.58 -13.21 -4.95
CA LEU A 125 7.52 -14.29 -5.94
C LEU A 125 8.72 -14.16 -6.90
N ARG A 126 9.50 -15.23 -7.04
CA ARG A 126 10.71 -15.23 -7.90
C ARG A 126 10.40 -14.91 -9.35
N GLU A 127 9.25 -15.35 -9.85
CA GLU A 127 8.78 -15.14 -11.22
C GLU A 127 8.12 -13.77 -11.41
N GLY A 128 7.87 -13.04 -10.33
CA GLY A 128 7.14 -11.78 -10.31
C GLY A 128 5.63 -11.95 -10.22
N TYR A 129 4.95 -10.89 -9.81
CA TYR A 129 3.50 -10.88 -9.59
C TYR A 129 2.66 -10.99 -10.86
N ASP A 130 3.22 -10.67 -12.00
CA ASP A 130 2.56 -10.82 -13.31
C ASP A 130 2.19 -12.28 -13.63
N LEU A 131 2.85 -13.26 -13.00
CA LEU A 131 2.46 -14.67 -13.06
C LEU A 131 1.04 -14.88 -12.51
N LEU A 132 0.68 -14.22 -11.41
CA LEU A 132 -0.66 -14.31 -10.82
C LEU A 132 -1.71 -13.70 -11.76
N VAL A 133 -1.41 -12.54 -12.33
CA VAL A 133 -2.29 -11.87 -13.29
C VAL A 133 -2.50 -12.75 -14.54
N LYS A 134 -1.45 -13.33 -15.06
CA LYS A 134 -1.52 -14.27 -16.20
C LYS A 134 -2.32 -15.52 -15.86
N PHE A 135 -2.15 -16.05 -14.64
CA PHE A 135 -2.91 -17.22 -14.19
C PHE A 135 -4.40 -16.91 -14.08
N LEU A 136 -4.78 -15.81 -13.46
CA LEU A 136 -6.17 -15.36 -13.32
C LEU A 136 -6.81 -15.04 -14.68
N GLY A 137 -6.03 -14.54 -15.63
CA GLY A 137 -6.51 -14.18 -16.96
C GLY A 137 -6.76 -15.37 -17.91
N GLN A 138 -6.40 -16.60 -17.50
CA GLN A 138 -6.57 -17.78 -18.37
C GLN A 138 -8.03 -18.03 -18.72
N GLY A 139 -8.31 -18.12 -20.03
CA GLY A 139 -9.66 -18.39 -20.54
C GLY A 139 -10.63 -17.20 -20.53
N LEU A 140 -10.18 -16.01 -20.12
CA LEU A 140 -10.97 -14.79 -20.14
C LEU A 140 -10.79 -14.02 -21.46
N ASP A 141 -11.86 -13.35 -21.93
CA ASP A 141 -11.79 -12.39 -23.05
C ASP A 141 -11.25 -11.05 -22.54
N ILE A 142 -9.93 -10.89 -22.54
CA ILE A 142 -9.25 -9.68 -22.09
C ILE A 142 -8.94 -8.79 -23.30
N ARG A 143 -9.49 -7.58 -23.33
CA ARG A 143 -9.32 -6.62 -24.42
C ARG A 143 -8.43 -5.47 -23.95
N LEU A 144 -7.14 -5.54 -24.26
CA LEU A 144 -6.17 -4.51 -23.96
C LEU A 144 -6.25 -3.32 -24.93
N GLY A 145 -5.74 -2.17 -24.52
CA GLY A 145 -5.72 -0.96 -25.35
C GLY A 145 -7.09 -0.35 -25.60
N GLN A 146 -8.08 -0.66 -24.77
CA GLN A 146 -9.44 -0.15 -24.88
C GLN A 146 -9.84 0.64 -23.63
N PRO A 147 -9.34 1.86 -23.45
CA PRO A 147 -9.69 2.67 -22.30
C PRO A 147 -11.19 2.97 -22.30
N VAL A 148 -11.83 2.72 -21.15
CA VAL A 148 -13.23 3.04 -20.93
C VAL A 148 -13.38 4.55 -20.77
N ARG A 149 -14.34 5.15 -21.50
CA ARG A 149 -14.63 6.59 -21.46
C ARG A 149 -15.92 6.89 -20.73
N ARG A 150 -16.92 5.97 -20.84
CA ARG A 150 -18.23 6.16 -20.23
C ARG A 150 -18.85 4.84 -19.83
N ILE A 151 -19.54 4.85 -18.70
CA ILE A 151 -20.36 3.75 -18.22
C ILE A 151 -21.77 4.26 -17.99
N ARG A 152 -22.74 3.74 -18.73
CA ARG A 152 -24.17 4.00 -18.51
C ARG A 152 -24.81 2.80 -17.88
N HIS A 153 -25.43 2.98 -16.73
CA HIS A 153 -26.17 1.90 -16.11
C HIS A 153 -27.65 2.22 -16.06
N ARG A 154 -28.47 1.21 -16.31
CA ARG A 154 -29.93 1.25 -16.33
C ARG A 154 -30.46 0.04 -15.56
N PRO A 155 -31.77 0.03 -15.20
CA PRO A 155 -32.36 -1.13 -14.52
C PRO A 155 -32.24 -2.47 -15.31
N ASP A 156 -32.09 -2.41 -16.62
CA ASP A 156 -32.04 -3.52 -17.53
C ASP A 156 -30.62 -3.85 -18.07
N GLY A 157 -29.59 -3.22 -17.54
CA GLY A 157 -28.22 -3.52 -17.94
C GLY A 157 -27.27 -2.33 -17.91
N VAL A 158 -26.08 -2.57 -18.41
CA VAL A 158 -24.99 -1.59 -18.47
C VAL A 158 -24.41 -1.49 -19.86
N THR A 159 -24.07 -0.27 -20.28
CA THR A 159 -23.38 0.03 -21.52
C THR A 159 -22.02 0.65 -21.20
N VAL A 160 -20.93 0.05 -21.68
CA VAL A 160 -19.55 0.51 -21.49
C VAL A 160 -19.02 1.00 -22.84
N GLU A 161 -18.68 2.28 -22.92
CA GLU A 161 -18.12 2.92 -24.13
C GLU A 161 -16.58 3.00 -24.01
N THR A 162 -15.91 2.51 -25.04
CA THR A 162 -14.44 2.57 -25.18
C THR A 162 -14.09 3.26 -26.51
N ASP A 163 -12.81 3.57 -26.70
CA ASP A 163 -12.33 4.13 -27.98
C ASP A 163 -12.49 3.13 -29.15
N ALA A 164 -12.65 1.83 -28.87
CA ALA A 164 -12.82 0.77 -29.89
C ALA A 164 -14.29 0.40 -30.14
N GLY A 165 -15.21 0.95 -29.36
CA GLY A 165 -16.66 0.66 -29.51
C GLY A 165 -17.36 0.49 -28.17
N THR A 166 -18.53 -0.11 -28.24
CA THR A 166 -19.45 -0.26 -27.09
C THR A 166 -19.61 -1.74 -26.73
N VAL A 167 -19.65 -2.01 -25.43
CA VAL A 167 -19.96 -3.33 -24.86
C VAL A 167 -21.23 -3.20 -24.02
N GLU A 168 -22.16 -4.12 -24.20
CA GLU A 168 -23.38 -4.23 -23.39
C GLU A 168 -23.32 -5.48 -22.53
N ALA A 169 -23.77 -5.37 -21.27
CA ALA A 169 -23.81 -6.46 -20.31
C ALA A 169 -24.92 -6.24 -19.26
N ASP A 170 -25.27 -7.29 -18.53
CA ASP A 170 -26.21 -7.17 -17.41
C ASP A 170 -25.60 -6.39 -16.25
N HIS A 171 -24.28 -6.56 -16.00
CA HIS A 171 -23.55 -5.94 -14.90
C HIS A 171 -22.14 -5.52 -15.33
N CYS A 172 -21.57 -4.55 -14.61
CA CYS A 172 -20.18 -4.12 -14.75
C CYS A 172 -19.54 -3.95 -13.37
N ILE A 173 -18.36 -4.53 -13.19
CA ILE A 173 -17.54 -4.31 -12.01
C ILE A 173 -16.41 -3.34 -12.40
N VAL A 174 -16.29 -2.23 -11.66
CA VAL A 174 -15.28 -1.20 -11.91
C VAL A 174 -14.17 -1.34 -10.89
N THR A 175 -12.98 -1.72 -11.35
CA THR A 175 -11.79 -1.97 -10.50
C THR A 175 -10.63 -1.03 -10.82
N VAL A 176 -10.91 0.13 -11.41
CA VAL A 176 -9.88 1.11 -11.74
C VAL A 176 -9.27 1.70 -10.48
N PRO A 177 -7.96 2.07 -10.49
CA PRO A 177 -7.32 2.75 -9.37
C PRO A 177 -8.04 4.04 -8.97
N LEU A 178 -7.96 4.40 -7.69
CA LEU A 178 -8.57 5.63 -7.16
C LEU A 178 -8.13 6.88 -7.94
N GLY A 179 -6.87 6.95 -8.38
CA GLY A 179 -6.36 8.05 -9.20
C GLY A 179 -7.11 8.24 -10.52
N VAL A 180 -7.61 7.17 -11.14
CA VAL A 180 -8.43 7.22 -12.37
C VAL A 180 -9.79 7.83 -12.06
N LEU A 181 -10.39 7.49 -10.90
CA LEU A 181 -11.67 8.07 -10.44
C LEU A 181 -11.51 9.54 -10.08
N LYS A 182 -10.42 9.91 -9.38
CA LYS A 182 -10.11 11.32 -9.04
C LYS A 182 -9.86 12.19 -10.28
N ALA A 183 -9.27 11.62 -11.32
CA ALA A 183 -9.05 12.30 -12.59
C ALA A 183 -10.31 12.43 -13.47
N GLU A 184 -11.45 11.87 -12.99
CA GLU A 184 -12.72 11.84 -13.73
C GLU A 184 -12.57 11.29 -15.17
N ALA A 185 -11.62 10.35 -15.36
CA ALA A 185 -11.29 9.79 -16.68
C ALA A 185 -12.44 8.94 -17.27
N ILE A 186 -13.41 8.53 -16.44
CA ILE A 186 -14.60 7.78 -16.82
C ILE A 186 -15.84 8.57 -16.44
N THR A 187 -16.73 8.82 -17.41
CA THR A 187 -18.02 9.43 -17.14
C THR A 187 -19.03 8.37 -16.72
N PHE A 188 -19.67 8.56 -15.57
CA PHE A 188 -20.76 7.68 -15.10
C PHE A 188 -22.13 8.32 -15.37
N GLU A 189 -23.07 7.54 -15.96
CA GLU A 189 -24.44 7.95 -16.25
C GLU A 189 -25.45 6.89 -15.76
N PRO A 190 -26.26 7.21 -14.74
CA PRO A 190 -26.26 8.45 -13.97
C PRO A 190 -24.96 8.64 -13.19
N ALA A 191 -24.69 9.88 -12.72
CA ALA A 191 -23.53 10.16 -11.90
C ALA A 191 -23.47 9.27 -10.66
N LEU A 192 -22.25 8.98 -10.18
CA LEU A 192 -22.07 8.22 -8.95
C LEU A 192 -22.81 8.90 -7.77
N PRO A 193 -23.36 8.12 -6.84
CA PRO A 193 -23.99 8.66 -5.63
C PRO A 193 -23.08 9.64 -4.87
N ASP A 194 -23.68 10.61 -4.22
CA ASP A 194 -22.94 11.66 -3.50
C ASP A 194 -21.95 11.11 -2.47
N GLY A 195 -22.32 10.02 -1.77
CA GLY A 195 -21.42 9.36 -0.82
C GLY A 195 -20.15 8.84 -1.50
N HIS A 196 -20.27 8.19 -2.67
CA HIS A 196 -19.11 7.69 -3.43
C HIS A 196 -18.22 8.86 -3.91
N ARG A 197 -18.82 9.94 -4.42
CA ARG A 197 -18.07 11.10 -4.89
C ARG A 197 -17.30 11.79 -3.76
N LYS A 198 -17.92 11.90 -2.58
CA LYS A 198 -17.27 12.42 -1.37
C LYS A 198 -16.11 11.52 -0.92
N ALA A 199 -16.31 10.21 -0.90
CA ALA A 199 -15.25 9.26 -0.54
C ALA A 199 -14.08 9.32 -1.53
N ILE A 200 -14.35 9.32 -2.85
CA ILE A 200 -13.32 9.47 -3.88
C ILE A 200 -12.51 10.76 -3.68
N ALA A 201 -13.18 11.86 -3.33
CA ALA A 201 -12.49 13.13 -3.10
C ALA A 201 -11.63 13.11 -1.82
N ALA A 202 -12.16 12.52 -0.74
CA ALA A 202 -11.53 12.54 0.58
C ALA A 202 -10.36 11.56 0.73
N ILE A 203 -10.49 10.33 0.20
CA ILE A 203 -9.43 9.31 0.33
C ILE A 203 -8.17 9.78 -0.39
N GLY A 204 -7.01 9.72 0.29
CA GLY A 204 -5.70 10.01 -0.28
C GLY A 204 -5.33 9.02 -1.39
N PHE A 205 -4.45 9.42 -2.28
CA PHE A 205 -3.84 8.53 -3.27
C PHE A 205 -2.37 8.94 -3.40
N GLY A 206 -1.55 8.36 -2.54
CA GLY A 206 -0.13 8.65 -2.42
C GLY A 206 0.71 8.11 -3.58
N GLN A 207 2.00 8.36 -3.52
CA GLN A 207 2.97 7.88 -4.50
C GLN A 207 4.10 7.17 -3.77
N LEU A 208 4.32 5.91 -4.10
CA LEU A 208 5.51 5.18 -3.71
C LEU A 208 6.43 5.05 -4.93
N ALA A 209 7.62 5.65 -4.85
CA ALA A 209 8.65 5.52 -5.87
C ALA A 209 9.71 4.52 -5.41
N LYS A 210 10.08 3.58 -6.28
CA LYS A 210 11.14 2.61 -6.02
C LYS A 210 12.24 2.74 -7.06
N VAL A 211 13.48 2.85 -6.58
CA VAL A 211 14.68 2.84 -7.43
C VAL A 211 15.48 1.57 -7.13
N SER A 212 15.62 0.71 -8.12
CA SER A 212 16.42 -0.51 -8.01
C SER A 212 17.80 -0.28 -8.65
N VAL A 213 18.85 -0.58 -7.90
CA VAL A 213 20.23 -0.47 -8.36
C VAL A 213 20.87 -1.85 -8.29
N ALA A 214 21.50 -2.27 -9.40
CA ALA A 214 22.22 -3.53 -9.46
C ALA A 214 23.74 -3.28 -9.39
N PHE A 215 24.42 -4.09 -8.61
CA PHE A 215 25.88 -4.07 -8.46
C PHE A 215 26.46 -5.39 -8.95
N ASP A 216 27.63 -5.34 -9.58
CA ASP A 216 28.34 -6.54 -10.08
C ASP A 216 28.78 -7.47 -8.95
N LYS A 217 29.01 -6.93 -7.77
CA LYS A 217 29.36 -7.65 -6.54
C LYS A 217 28.68 -7.00 -5.35
N PRO A 218 28.18 -7.80 -4.39
CA PRO A 218 27.72 -7.25 -3.13
C PRO A 218 28.90 -6.58 -2.39
N PHE A 219 28.64 -5.46 -1.74
CA PHE A 219 29.59 -4.74 -0.87
C PHE A 219 29.10 -4.72 0.59
N TRP A 220 27.91 -5.21 0.82
CA TRP A 220 27.30 -5.41 2.14
C TRP A 220 27.57 -6.82 2.66
N PRO A 221 27.45 -7.10 3.96
CA PRO A 221 27.60 -8.43 4.55
C PRO A 221 26.66 -9.47 3.92
N GLU A 222 27.08 -10.74 3.91
CA GLU A 222 26.32 -11.83 3.24
C GLU A 222 24.98 -12.15 3.92
N ASP A 223 24.86 -11.82 5.20
CA ASP A 223 23.69 -12.02 6.05
C ASP A 223 22.72 -10.84 6.07
N VAL A 224 23.07 -9.71 5.42
CA VAL A 224 22.21 -8.53 5.32
C VAL A 224 21.42 -8.56 4.02
N HIS A 225 20.09 -8.49 4.13
CA HIS A 225 19.15 -8.48 3.00
C HIS A 225 18.45 -7.13 2.79
N PHE A 226 18.48 -6.23 3.80
CA PHE A 226 17.88 -4.89 3.79
C PHE A 226 18.85 -3.83 4.33
#